data_33995131cc50d107a65f15c0c93a50d6
#
_entry.id   33995131cc50d107a65f15c0c93a50d6
#
_cell.length_a   1.000
_cell.length_b   1.000
_cell.length_c   1.000
_cell.angle_alpha   90.00
_cell.angle_beta   90.00
_cell.angle_gamma   90.00
#
_symmetry.space_group_name_H-M   'P 1'
#
loop_
_entity.id
_entity.type
_entity.pdbx_description
1 polymer ?
#
loop_
_entity_poly.entity_id
_entity_poly.type
_entity_poly.pdbx_seq_one_letter_code
_entity_poly.pdbx_strand_id
1 'polypeptide(L)'
;MRKFWILTLLALATVTASAEEVVMRAFKCQKQYHGIAVGGPIKVFVEERTEGNIIIRATERIHNALEIKVEDQTLKVTLDNFDIKRKSDTLQAEVYVPNNGALDEFTVLACGIIEVKPQIKAKDVEIECAAASRINIDVVADEVAIDILGASDAKVVAQCVSIEVDLTGASSLSLTGKATKGEFDIVGASSLKGSQFDCSQLELDCSGASTANISAEMADVDTTGASTANVTCTTQLTASAAGASTIRYSGDCKVDITNNSGASTIKRK
;
A
#
# COMPACT_ATOMS: atom_id res chain seq x y z
N MET A 1 -7.65 -10.59 49.46
CA MET A 1 -8.07 -12.00 49.22
C MET A 1 -9.14 -11.96 48.14
N ARG A 2 -8.84 -12.27 46.92
CA ARG A 2 -9.80 -12.47 45.84
C ARG A 2 -9.37 -13.70 45.04
N LYS A 3 -10.27 -14.66 44.99
CA LYS A 3 -10.09 -16.02 44.50
C LYS A 3 -9.91 -16.04 42.98
N PHE A 4 -8.79 -16.59 42.53
CA PHE A 4 -8.61 -17.05 41.16
C PHE A 4 -9.41 -18.35 40.95
N TRP A 5 -10.26 -18.38 39.93
CA TRP A 5 -10.84 -19.61 39.43
C TRP A 5 -9.91 -20.15 38.35
N ILE A 6 -9.20 -21.22 38.66
CA ILE A 6 -8.42 -22.01 37.71
C ILE A 6 -9.41 -23.04 37.12
N LEU A 7 -9.64 -22.93 35.83
CA LEU A 7 -10.28 -23.99 35.07
C LEU A 7 -9.20 -24.93 34.56
N THR A 8 -9.05 -26.07 35.21
CA THR A 8 -8.13 -27.13 34.79
C THR A 8 -8.75 -27.91 33.64
N LEU A 9 -8.24 -27.75 32.42
CA LEU A 9 -8.53 -28.64 31.30
C LEU A 9 -7.43 -29.70 31.21
N LEU A 10 -7.83 -30.95 31.27
CA LEU A 10 -6.97 -32.12 31.21
C LEU A 10 -6.42 -32.27 29.78
N ALA A 11 -5.12 -32.07 29.57
CA ALA A 11 -4.46 -32.23 28.28
C ALA A 11 -3.93 -33.65 28.13
N LEU A 12 -4.37 -34.34 27.10
CA LEU A 12 -3.79 -35.58 26.61
C LEU A 12 -2.51 -35.25 25.84
N ALA A 13 -1.37 -35.63 26.39
CA ALA A 13 -0.05 -35.39 25.79
C ALA A 13 0.17 -36.33 24.60
N THR A 14 0.19 -35.80 23.39
CA THR A 14 0.92 -36.37 22.25
C THR A 14 2.11 -35.49 21.95
N VAL A 15 3.31 -36.06 22.05
CA VAL A 15 4.57 -35.39 21.70
C VAL A 15 4.62 -35.16 20.19
N THR A 16 4.31 -33.94 19.77
CA THR A 16 4.65 -33.42 18.46
C THR A 16 5.34 -32.09 18.69
N ALA A 17 6.35 -31.76 17.87
CA ALA A 17 7.13 -30.54 17.95
C ALA A 17 6.21 -29.33 18.24
N SER A 18 6.42 -28.64 19.35
CA SER A 18 5.52 -27.62 19.87
C SER A 18 5.51 -26.42 18.96
N ALA A 19 4.48 -26.32 18.12
CA ALA A 19 4.08 -25.01 17.64
C ALA A 19 3.65 -24.20 18.88
N GLU A 20 4.21 -23.01 19.07
CA GLU A 20 3.78 -22.11 20.15
C GLU A 20 2.27 -21.86 20.02
N GLU A 21 1.55 -21.97 21.13
CA GLU A 21 0.09 -21.79 21.15
C GLU A 21 -0.27 -20.35 20.79
N VAL A 22 -1.18 -20.18 19.82
CA VAL A 22 -1.67 -18.89 19.41
C VAL A 22 -2.81 -18.48 20.33
N VAL A 23 -2.69 -17.33 20.95
CA VAL A 23 -3.66 -16.78 21.92
C VAL A 23 -4.35 -15.55 21.31
N MET A 24 -5.62 -15.37 21.62
CA MET A 24 -6.37 -14.17 21.26
C MET A 24 -6.52 -13.25 22.47
N ARG A 25 -6.21 -11.98 22.30
CA ARG A 25 -6.39 -10.94 23.31
C ARG A 25 -7.13 -9.75 22.73
N ALA A 26 -7.94 -9.11 23.58
CA ALA A 26 -8.64 -7.88 23.25
C ALA A 26 -7.94 -6.68 23.89
N PHE A 27 -7.64 -5.67 23.08
CA PHE A 27 -7.09 -4.38 23.52
C PHE A 27 -8.18 -3.31 23.39
N LYS A 28 -8.52 -2.65 24.48
CA LYS A 28 -9.49 -1.55 24.47
C LYS A 28 -8.78 -0.25 24.12
N CYS A 29 -8.97 0.24 22.90
CA CYS A 29 -8.54 1.57 22.53
C CYS A 29 -9.55 2.61 23.06
N GLN A 30 -9.07 3.57 23.85
CA GLN A 30 -9.91 4.65 24.43
C GLN A 30 -9.70 5.97 23.71
N LYS A 31 -8.62 6.11 22.94
CA LYS A 31 -8.29 7.32 22.20
C LYS A 31 -8.86 7.21 20.77
N GLN A 32 -9.30 8.33 20.24
CA GLN A 32 -9.64 8.43 18.82
C GLN A 32 -8.36 8.50 17.97
N TYR A 33 -8.40 7.96 16.79
CA TYR A 33 -7.34 7.98 15.79
C TYR A 33 -7.95 8.03 14.40
N HIS A 34 -7.24 8.64 13.47
CA HIS A 34 -7.55 8.63 12.04
C HIS A 34 -6.46 7.91 11.22
N GLY A 35 -5.24 7.78 11.77
CA GLY A 35 -4.15 7.07 11.15
C GLY A 35 -3.93 5.65 11.71
N ILE A 36 -3.39 4.76 10.87
CA ILE A 36 -2.89 3.44 11.26
C ILE A 36 -1.45 3.29 10.77
N ALA A 37 -0.50 3.09 11.69
CA ALA A 37 0.89 2.84 11.37
C ALA A 37 1.32 1.44 11.84
N VAL A 38 1.86 0.64 10.92
CA VAL A 38 2.31 -0.73 11.18
C VAL A 38 3.80 -0.84 10.94
N GLY A 39 4.55 -1.30 11.95
CA GLY A 39 5.99 -1.50 11.86
C GLY A 39 6.42 -2.89 12.32
N GLY A 40 7.09 -3.63 11.44
CA GLY A 40 7.52 -5.00 11.70
C GLY A 40 6.63 -6.06 11.02
N PRO A 41 6.96 -7.35 11.11
CA PRO A 41 6.25 -8.45 10.45
C PRO A 41 4.89 -8.73 11.10
N ILE A 42 3.99 -7.76 11.04
CA ILE A 42 2.64 -7.77 11.59
C ILE A 42 1.65 -7.65 10.46
N LYS A 43 0.56 -8.38 10.54
CA LYS A 43 -0.57 -8.23 9.64
C LYS A 43 -1.73 -7.56 10.35
N VAL A 44 -2.13 -6.37 9.88
CA VAL A 44 -3.28 -5.63 10.36
C VAL A 44 -4.44 -5.79 9.40
N PHE A 45 -5.61 -6.13 9.93
CA PHE A 45 -6.87 -6.17 9.21
C PHE A 45 -7.77 -5.05 9.71
N VAL A 46 -8.11 -4.11 8.84
CA VAL A 46 -9.19 -3.17 9.12
C VAL A 46 -10.51 -3.82 8.74
N GLU A 47 -11.41 -3.94 9.70
CA GLU A 47 -12.68 -4.65 9.54
C GLU A 47 -13.85 -3.68 9.35
N GLU A 48 -14.97 -4.19 8.80
CA GLU A 48 -16.17 -3.38 8.58
C GLU A 48 -16.89 -2.96 9.88
N ARG A 49 -16.61 -3.61 11.01
CA ARG A 49 -17.16 -3.22 12.30
C ARG A 49 -16.63 -1.84 12.71
N THR A 50 -17.52 -0.96 13.14
CA THR A 50 -17.21 0.44 13.50
C THR A 50 -16.90 0.62 14.97
N GLU A 51 -17.19 -0.37 15.81
CA GLU A 51 -17.00 -0.32 17.25
C GLU A 51 -16.35 -1.60 17.78
N GLY A 52 -15.83 -1.51 18.98
CA GLY A 52 -15.28 -2.64 19.71
C GLY A 52 -13.78 -2.54 19.99
N ASN A 53 -13.27 -3.63 20.56
CA ASN A 53 -11.86 -3.74 20.89
C ASN A 53 -11.02 -4.09 19.65
N ILE A 54 -9.76 -3.71 19.67
CA ILE A 54 -8.74 -4.26 18.79
C ILE A 54 -8.49 -5.70 19.24
N ILE A 55 -8.57 -6.66 18.32
CA ILE A 55 -8.32 -8.07 18.62
C ILE A 55 -6.93 -8.43 18.12
N ILE A 56 -6.14 -9.07 18.96
CA ILE A 56 -4.78 -9.50 18.66
C ILE A 56 -4.74 -11.02 18.69
N ARG A 57 -4.26 -11.63 17.63
CA ARG A 57 -4.03 -13.06 17.53
C ARG A 57 -2.54 -13.30 17.32
N ALA A 58 -1.86 -13.81 18.33
CA ALA A 58 -0.42 -14.01 18.31
C ALA A 58 0.01 -15.05 19.36
N THR A 59 1.26 -15.51 19.30
CA THR A 59 1.85 -16.29 20.40
C THR A 59 2.11 -15.41 21.62
N GLU A 60 2.24 -16.02 22.81
CA GLU A 60 2.56 -15.28 24.05
C GLU A 60 3.82 -14.42 23.92
N ARG A 61 4.85 -14.93 23.24
CA ARG A 61 6.10 -14.23 23.03
C ARG A 61 5.89 -12.94 22.21
N ILE A 62 5.07 -13.02 21.17
CA ILE A 62 4.76 -11.88 20.31
C ILE A 62 3.85 -10.90 21.04
N HIS A 63 2.85 -11.38 21.79
CA HIS A 63 2.04 -10.51 22.64
C HIS A 63 2.87 -9.64 23.60
N ASN A 64 3.96 -10.20 24.15
CA ASN A 64 4.84 -9.49 25.06
C ASN A 64 5.78 -8.49 24.37
N ALA A 65 6.03 -8.65 23.08
CA ALA A 65 6.84 -7.74 22.26
C ALA A 65 5.99 -6.73 21.46
N LEU A 66 4.68 -6.98 21.35
CA LEU A 66 3.78 -6.14 20.58
C LEU A 66 3.42 -4.88 21.38
N GLU A 67 3.71 -3.73 20.80
CA GLU A 67 3.28 -2.42 21.30
C GLU A 67 2.11 -1.90 20.47
N ILE A 68 1.00 -1.58 21.14
CA ILE A 68 -0.16 -0.93 20.54
C ILE A 68 -0.47 0.33 21.33
N LYS A 69 -0.33 1.48 20.67
CA LYS A 69 -0.58 2.79 21.28
C LYS A 69 -1.15 3.77 20.28
N VAL A 70 -1.83 4.78 20.77
CA VAL A 70 -2.25 5.93 19.96
C VAL A 70 -1.40 7.14 20.34
N GLU A 71 -0.61 7.61 19.38
CA GLU A 71 0.21 8.81 19.46
C GLU A 71 -0.10 9.69 18.24
N ASP A 72 -0.23 10.98 18.43
CA ASP A 72 -0.50 11.95 17.36
C ASP A 72 -1.71 11.56 16.47
N GLN A 73 -2.76 11.05 17.12
CA GLN A 73 -3.97 10.52 16.45
C GLN A 73 -3.74 9.35 15.50
N THR A 74 -2.59 8.70 15.55
CA THR A 74 -2.26 7.50 14.76
C THR A 74 -2.18 6.28 15.68
N LEU A 75 -2.88 5.21 15.32
CA LEU A 75 -2.78 3.90 15.97
C LEU A 75 -1.50 3.21 15.49
N LYS A 76 -0.48 3.21 16.33
CA LYS A 76 0.81 2.56 16.06
C LYS A 76 0.76 1.12 16.57
N VAL A 77 1.07 0.19 15.67
CA VAL A 77 1.16 -1.26 15.94
C VAL A 77 2.56 -1.71 15.55
N THR A 78 3.42 -1.92 16.55
CA THR A 78 4.85 -2.21 16.32
C THR A 78 5.33 -3.37 17.18
N LEU A 79 6.44 -4.00 16.77
CA LEU A 79 7.16 -4.98 17.59
C LEU A 79 8.40 -4.33 18.16
N ASP A 80 8.45 -4.18 19.49
CA ASP A 80 9.61 -3.63 20.18
C ASP A 80 10.64 -4.75 20.46
N ASN A 81 11.90 -4.46 20.12
CA ASN A 81 13.07 -5.35 20.39
C ASN A 81 12.89 -6.83 19.96
N PHE A 82 12.13 -7.06 18.89
CA PHE A 82 11.87 -8.40 18.39
C PHE A 82 13.05 -8.91 17.56
N ASP A 83 13.84 -9.81 18.16
CA ASP A 83 14.95 -10.48 17.50
C ASP A 83 14.45 -11.70 16.71
N ILE A 84 14.37 -11.58 15.39
CA ILE A 84 13.96 -12.67 14.47
C ILE A 84 15.11 -13.69 14.36
N LYS A 85 15.28 -14.52 15.38
CA LYS A 85 16.32 -15.56 15.39
C LYS A 85 15.89 -16.92 14.86
N ARG A 86 14.60 -17.14 14.63
CA ARG A 86 14.07 -18.45 14.22
C ARG A 86 13.36 -18.37 12.88
N LYS A 87 13.57 -19.38 12.02
CA LYS A 87 12.84 -19.54 10.75
C LYS A 87 11.31 -19.63 10.92
N SER A 88 10.81 -19.91 12.12
CA SER A 88 9.39 -19.96 12.47
C SER A 88 8.78 -18.59 12.79
N ASP A 89 9.59 -17.54 12.86
CA ASP A 89 9.15 -16.19 13.26
C ASP A 89 8.55 -15.38 12.10
N THR A 90 8.19 -16.02 11.00
CA THR A 90 7.52 -15.38 9.88
C THR A 90 6.07 -15.04 10.22
N LEU A 91 5.73 -13.77 10.16
CA LEU A 91 4.37 -13.20 10.22
C LEU A 91 3.44 -13.89 11.23
N GLN A 92 3.54 -13.52 12.50
CA GLN A 92 2.84 -14.25 13.56
C GLN A 92 1.94 -13.40 14.43
N ALA A 93 1.79 -12.10 14.11
CA ALA A 93 0.79 -11.26 14.72
C ALA A 93 -0.27 -10.87 13.70
N GLU A 94 -1.50 -11.20 13.99
CA GLU A 94 -2.67 -10.66 13.30
C GLU A 94 -3.40 -9.70 14.24
N VAL A 95 -3.63 -8.49 13.79
CA VAL A 95 -4.30 -7.45 14.56
C VAL A 95 -5.53 -6.99 13.81
N TYR A 96 -6.69 -7.11 14.43
CA TYR A 96 -7.98 -6.77 13.84
C TYR A 96 -8.47 -5.45 14.43
N VAL A 97 -8.52 -4.43 13.59
CA VAL A 97 -8.84 -3.05 13.96
C VAL A 97 -10.23 -2.69 13.41
N PRO A 98 -11.14 -2.12 14.22
CA PRO A 98 -12.40 -1.62 13.70
C PRO A 98 -12.20 -0.39 12.83
N ASN A 99 -12.97 -0.28 11.74
CA ASN A 99 -13.06 0.97 10.99
C ASN A 99 -13.96 1.95 11.76
N ASN A 100 -13.35 2.93 12.40
CA ASN A 100 -14.05 3.94 13.20
C ASN A 100 -14.74 5.04 12.36
N GLY A 101 -14.63 4.96 11.02
CA GLY A 101 -15.20 5.93 10.08
C GLY A 101 -14.43 7.23 9.93
N ALA A 102 -13.24 7.34 10.54
CA ALA A 102 -12.38 8.52 10.47
C ALA A 102 -10.99 8.20 9.88
N LEU A 103 -10.78 7.00 9.35
CA LEU A 103 -9.48 6.58 8.83
C LEU A 103 -9.20 7.25 7.49
N ASP A 104 -8.04 7.91 7.41
CA ASP A 104 -7.55 8.61 6.22
C ASP A 104 -6.03 8.51 6.02
N GLU A 105 -5.28 7.96 7.01
CA GLU A 105 -3.81 7.81 6.94
C GLU A 105 -3.41 6.36 7.20
N PHE A 106 -2.59 5.79 6.31
CA PHE A 106 -2.12 4.41 6.38
C PHE A 106 -0.62 4.33 6.12
N THR A 107 0.17 4.03 7.14
CA THR A 107 1.63 3.86 7.03
C THR A 107 2.01 2.40 7.30
N VAL A 108 2.74 1.78 6.37
CA VAL A 108 3.18 0.39 6.49
C VAL A 108 4.67 0.27 6.30
N LEU A 109 5.38 -0.15 7.34
CA LEU A 109 6.85 -0.18 7.36
C LEU A 109 7.39 -1.56 7.77
N ALA A 110 8.63 -1.83 7.40
CA ALA A 110 9.42 -2.94 7.93
C ALA A 110 8.73 -4.32 7.83
N CYS A 111 8.35 -4.72 6.63
CA CYS A 111 7.67 -5.98 6.32
C CYS A 111 6.24 -6.11 6.86
N GLY A 112 5.61 -5.01 7.26
CA GLY A 112 4.22 -4.96 7.69
C GLY A 112 3.24 -5.23 6.55
N ILE A 113 2.03 -5.62 6.91
CA ILE A 113 0.92 -5.78 5.96
C ILE A 113 -0.33 -5.12 6.52
N ILE A 114 -1.00 -4.29 5.72
CA ILE A 114 -2.34 -3.80 6.02
C ILE A 114 -3.33 -4.32 4.96
N GLU A 115 -4.39 -4.95 5.42
CA GLU A 115 -5.54 -5.37 4.59
C GLU A 115 -6.77 -4.59 5.05
N VAL A 116 -7.22 -3.64 4.25
CA VAL A 116 -8.42 -2.85 4.55
C VAL A 116 -9.60 -3.47 3.83
N LYS A 117 -10.55 -4.01 4.57
CA LYS A 117 -11.75 -4.66 4.01
C LYS A 117 -12.85 -3.67 3.63
N PRO A 118 -13.18 -2.67 4.50
CA PRO A 118 -14.16 -1.66 4.14
C PRO A 118 -13.59 -0.67 3.12
N GLN A 119 -14.46 -0.12 2.28
CA GLN A 119 -14.12 1.05 1.48
C GLN A 119 -13.91 2.26 2.40
N ILE A 120 -12.75 2.88 2.32
CA ILE A 120 -12.43 4.12 3.05
C ILE A 120 -13.04 5.30 2.31
N LYS A 121 -13.73 6.15 3.07
CA LYS A 121 -14.33 7.38 2.54
C LYS A 121 -13.86 8.55 3.38
N ALA A 122 -13.04 9.38 2.80
CA ALA A 122 -12.50 10.58 3.45
C ALA A 122 -12.40 11.73 2.43
N LYS A 123 -12.01 12.90 2.89
CA LYS A 123 -11.72 14.01 1.98
C LYS A 123 -10.36 13.78 1.33
N ASP A 124 -9.37 13.54 2.14
CA ASP A 124 -7.99 13.33 1.75
C ASP A 124 -7.55 11.97 2.31
N VAL A 125 -6.83 11.16 1.53
CA VAL A 125 -6.29 9.85 1.98
C VAL A 125 -4.82 9.77 1.66
N GLU A 126 -4.00 9.43 2.67
CA GLU A 126 -2.57 9.24 2.55
C GLU A 126 -2.18 7.76 2.77
N ILE A 127 -1.37 7.22 1.87
CA ILE A 127 -0.92 5.84 1.89
C ILE A 127 0.59 5.79 1.73
N GLU A 128 1.31 5.43 2.78
CA GLU A 128 2.76 5.20 2.75
C GLU A 128 3.08 3.71 2.92
N CYS A 129 3.90 3.16 2.04
CA CYS A 129 4.32 1.76 2.10
C CYS A 129 5.82 1.63 1.84
N ALA A 130 6.62 1.29 2.86
CA ALA A 130 8.07 1.25 2.75
C ALA A 130 8.71 0.00 3.35
N ALA A 131 9.95 -0.30 2.92
CA ALA A 131 10.79 -1.37 3.49
C ALA A 131 10.16 -2.78 3.42
N ALA A 132 9.83 -3.23 2.21
CA ALA A 132 9.29 -4.56 1.90
C ALA A 132 7.90 -4.82 2.49
N SER A 133 7.08 -3.80 2.59
CA SER A 133 5.74 -3.83 3.16
C SER A 133 4.66 -4.02 2.10
N ARG A 134 3.43 -4.26 2.56
CA ARG A 134 2.28 -4.42 1.64
C ARG A 134 1.02 -3.77 2.19
N ILE A 135 0.25 -3.15 1.28
CA ILE A 135 -1.09 -2.66 1.57
C ILE A 135 -2.10 -3.07 0.49
N ASN A 136 -3.34 -3.34 0.92
CA ASN A 136 -4.48 -3.55 0.03
C ASN A 136 -5.66 -2.72 0.55
N ILE A 137 -6.18 -1.79 -0.27
CA ILE A 137 -7.16 -0.80 0.17
C ILE A 137 -8.06 -0.34 -0.99
N ASP A 138 -9.32 -0.03 -0.67
CA ASP A 138 -10.30 0.61 -1.55
C ASP A 138 -10.66 1.97 -0.96
N VAL A 139 -10.50 3.04 -1.77
CA VAL A 139 -10.69 4.43 -1.31
C VAL A 139 -11.60 5.23 -2.23
N VAL A 140 -12.41 6.10 -1.61
CA VAL A 140 -13.17 7.17 -2.28
C VAL A 140 -12.85 8.47 -1.56
N ALA A 141 -12.21 9.41 -2.25
CA ALA A 141 -11.74 10.66 -1.66
C ALA A 141 -11.77 11.81 -2.67
N ASP A 142 -11.55 13.04 -2.21
CA ASP A 142 -11.25 14.15 -3.12
C ASP A 142 -9.78 14.06 -3.57
N GLU A 143 -8.87 13.84 -2.63
CA GLU A 143 -7.42 13.73 -2.87
C GLU A 143 -6.88 12.40 -2.33
N VAL A 144 -5.99 11.75 -3.08
CA VAL A 144 -5.29 10.53 -2.70
C VAL A 144 -3.80 10.69 -2.95
N ALA A 145 -2.98 10.54 -1.91
CA ALA A 145 -1.52 10.49 -2.02
C ALA A 145 -1.02 9.07 -1.74
N ILE A 146 -0.13 8.56 -2.59
CA ILE A 146 0.40 7.20 -2.51
C ILE A 146 1.92 7.22 -2.65
N ASP A 147 2.63 6.97 -1.57
CA ASP A 147 4.08 6.84 -1.52
C ASP A 147 4.50 5.40 -1.31
N ILE A 148 5.18 4.80 -2.30
CA ILE A 148 5.66 3.42 -2.20
C ILE A 148 7.17 3.37 -2.42
N LEU A 149 7.90 3.01 -1.37
CA LEU A 149 9.34 3.04 -1.34
C LEU A 149 9.98 1.67 -1.10
N GLY A 150 11.19 1.51 -1.59
CA GLY A 150 12.01 0.31 -1.37
C GLY A 150 11.57 -0.87 -2.23
N ALA A 151 11.21 -1.99 -1.63
CA ALA A 151 10.73 -3.20 -2.33
C ALA A 151 9.29 -3.53 -1.91
N SER A 152 8.46 -2.52 -1.79
CA SER A 152 7.09 -2.61 -1.28
C SER A 152 6.06 -2.82 -2.41
N ASP A 153 4.88 -3.32 -2.03
CA ASP A 153 3.82 -3.69 -2.98
C ASP A 153 2.48 -3.16 -2.48
N ALA A 154 1.77 -2.41 -3.32
CA ALA A 154 0.46 -1.90 -2.99
C ALA A 154 -0.59 -2.31 -4.03
N LYS A 155 -1.80 -2.59 -3.54
CA LYS A 155 -2.98 -2.76 -4.36
C LYS A 155 -4.03 -1.76 -3.91
N VAL A 156 -4.34 -0.82 -4.78
CA VAL A 156 -5.25 0.28 -4.48
C VAL A 156 -6.37 0.33 -5.51
N VAL A 157 -7.60 0.41 -5.03
CA VAL A 157 -8.76 0.80 -5.83
C VAL A 157 -9.08 2.23 -5.43
N ALA A 158 -8.97 3.20 -6.35
CA ALA A 158 -9.18 4.60 -6.04
C ALA A 158 -10.25 5.25 -6.92
N GLN A 159 -11.17 5.98 -6.29
CA GLN A 159 -12.08 6.90 -6.97
C GLN A 159 -11.91 8.28 -6.34
N CYS A 160 -11.31 9.22 -7.09
CA CYS A 160 -10.94 10.52 -6.54
C CYS A 160 -11.01 11.63 -7.59
N VAL A 161 -10.84 12.85 -7.14
CA VAL A 161 -10.68 14.01 -8.01
C VAL A 161 -9.22 14.17 -8.42
N SER A 162 -8.30 14.05 -7.44
CA SER A 162 -6.85 14.15 -7.65
C SER A 162 -6.14 12.95 -7.03
N ILE A 163 -5.12 12.46 -7.72
CA ILE A 163 -4.23 11.41 -7.20
C ILE A 163 -2.77 11.77 -7.50
N GLU A 164 -1.93 11.64 -6.49
CA GLU A 164 -0.47 11.74 -6.58
C GLU A 164 0.15 10.39 -6.22
N VAL A 165 1.10 9.92 -7.01
CA VAL A 165 1.71 8.59 -6.85
C VAL A 165 3.21 8.65 -7.03
N ASP A 166 3.95 8.38 -5.98
CA ASP A 166 5.39 8.25 -5.96
C ASP A 166 5.83 6.79 -5.78
N LEU A 167 6.45 6.22 -6.81
CA LEU A 167 7.02 4.88 -6.75
C LEU A 167 8.56 4.95 -6.84
N THR A 168 9.24 4.56 -5.76
CA THR A 168 10.70 4.63 -5.71
C THR A 168 11.36 3.32 -5.31
N GLY A 169 12.49 2.99 -5.91
CA GLY A 169 13.28 1.79 -5.63
C GLY A 169 12.95 0.63 -6.54
N ALA A 170 12.40 -0.44 -6.00
CA ALA A 170 11.90 -1.61 -6.71
C ALA A 170 10.45 -1.91 -6.31
N SER A 171 9.65 -0.87 -6.19
CA SER A 171 8.27 -0.92 -5.71
C SER A 171 7.27 -1.31 -6.81
N SER A 172 6.10 -1.76 -6.41
CA SER A 172 5.02 -2.13 -7.33
C SER A 172 3.67 -1.61 -6.84
N LEU A 173 2.93 -0.93 -7.73
CA LEU A 173 1.56 -0.52 -7.50
C LEU A 173 0.63 -1.17 -8.52
N SER A 174 -0.40 -1.86 -8.04
CA SER A 174 -1.57 -2.22 -8.82
C SER A 174 -2.70 -1.23 -8.53
N LEU A 175 -3.01 -0.37 -9.50
CA LEU A 175 -3.99 0.68 -9.36
C LEU A 175 -5.19 0.44 -10.29
N THR A 176 -6.40 0.55 -9.73
CA THR A 176 -7.66 0.45 -10.49
C THR A 176 -8.62 1.54 -10.05
N GLY A 177 -9.56 1.93 -10.91
CA GLY A 177 -10.54 2.96 -10.61
C GLY A 177 -10.44 4.17 -11.53
N LYS A 178 -10.56 5.40 -10.98
CA LYS A 178 -10.54 6.62 -11.79
C LYS A 178 -10.17 7.86 -11.00
N ALA A 179 -9.57 8.84 -11.70
CA ALA A 179 -9.36 10.20 -11.22
C ALA A 179 -9.61 11.24 -12.30
N THR A 180 -9.87 12.48 -11.91
CA THR A 180 -9.90 13.60 -12.86
C THR A 180 -8.49 14.07 -13.20
N LYS A 181 -7.62 14.17 -12.19
CA LYS A 181 -6.20 14.52 -12.33
C LYS A 181 -5.32 13.48 -11.70
N GLY A 182 -4.19 13.16 -12.33
CA GLY A 182 -3.19 12.27 -11.79
C GLY A 182 -1.78 12.75 -12.10
N GLU A 183 -0.92 12.74 -11.09
CA GLU A 183 0.51 12.99 -11.17
C GLU A 183 1.24 11.75 -10.69
N PHE A 184 2.15 11.21 -11.50
CA PHE A 184 2.79 9.92 -11.27
C PHE A 184 4.29 9.99 -11.51
N ASP A 185 5.07 9.83 -10.46
CA ASP A 185 6.52 9.74 -10.48
C ASP A 185 6.99 8.31 -10.25
N ILE A 186 7.53 7.67 -11.30
CA ILE A 186 7.95 6.28 -11.27
C ILE A 186 9.47 6.16 -11.45
N VAL A 187 10.17 5.95 -10.35
CA VAL A 187 11.64 6.03 -10.29
C VAL A 187 12.27 4.69 -9.91
N GLY A 188 13.46 4.43 -10.45
CA GLY A 188 14.24 3.23 -10.14
C GLY A 188 13.85 2.03 -10.98
N ALA A 189 13.61 0.88 -10.36
CA ALA A 189 13.12 -0.33 -11.02
C ALA A 189 11.65 -0.58 -10.66
N SER A 190 10.87 0.46 -10.50
CA SER A 190 9.49 0.43 -10.02
C SER A 190 8.49 0.09 -11.13
N SER A 191 7.31 -0.40 -10.76
CA SER A 191 6.29 -0.86 -11.70
C SER A 191 4.89 -0.36 -11.33
N LEU A 192 4.26 0.40 -12.23
CA LEU A 192 2.86 0.79 -12.16
C LEU A 192 2.01 -0.10 -13.08
N LYS A 193 1.02 -0.79 -12.51
CA LYS A 193 0.01 -1.61 -13.20
C LYS A 193 -1.35 -0.91 -13.09
N GLY A 194 -1.56 0.10 -13.91
CA GLY A 194 -2.74 0.98 -13.91
C GLY A 194 -3.58 0.91 -15.18
N SER A 195 -3.50 -0.16 -15.98
CA SER A 195 -4.28 -0.27 -17.23
C SER A 195 -5.81 -0.32 -17.03
N GLN A 196 -6.27 -0.51 -15.80
CA GLN A 196 -7.68 -0.43 -15.38
C GLN A 196 -7.96 0.80 -14.52
N PHE A 197 -7.11 1.80 -14.60
CA PHE A 197 -7.27 3.09 -13.98
C PHE A 197 -7.42 4.14 -15.06
N ASP A 198 -8.52 4.88 -15.05
CA ASP A 198 -8.82 5.91 -16.03
C ASP A 198 -8.58 7.30 -15.42
N CYS A 199 -7.75 8.11 -16.09
CA CYS A 199 -7.46 9.48 -15.69
C CYS A 199 -7.88 10.46 -16.77
N SER A 200 -8.58 11.56 -16.43
CA SER A 200 -8.90 12.55 -17.45
C SER A 200 -7.68 13.37 -17.85
N GLN A 201 -6.85 13.76 -16.88
CA GLN A 201 -5.60 14.51 -17.10
C GLN A 201 -4.48 13.81 -16.34
N LEU A 202 -3.50 13.29 -17.07
CA LEU A 202 -2.36 12.54 -16.56
C LEU A 202 -1.06 13.28 -16.83
N GLU A 203 -0.23 13.44 -15.80
CA GLU A 203 1.20 13.71 -15.88
C GLU A 203 1.94 12.46 -15.41
N LEU A 204 2.87 11.95 -16.21
CA LEU A 204 3.58 10.70 -15.95
C LEU A 204 5.06 10.83 -16.23
N ASP A 205 5.85 10.80 -15.19
CA ASP A 205 7.30 10.77 -15.24
C ASP A 205 7.85 9.37 -14.94
N CYS A 206 8.62 8.83 -15.87
CA CYS A 206 9.27 7.53 -15.72
C CYS A 206 10.77 7.64 -15.85
N SER A 207 11.51 7.26 -14.83
CA SER A 207 12.97 7.31 -14.84
C SER A 207 13.65 6.03 -14.35
N GLY A 208 14.92 5.84 -14.66
CA GLY A 208 15.68 4.64 -14.30
C GLY A 208 15.37 3.47 -15.23
N ALA A 209 14.90 2.37 -14.70
CA ALA A 209 14.47 1.17 -15.43
C ALA A 209 12.98 0.84 -15.07
N SER A 210 12.18 1.86 -14.90
CA SER A 210 10.79 1.76 -14.46
C SER A 210 9.84 1.33 -15.58
N THR A 211 8.67 0.86 -15.21
CA THR A 211 7.61 0.49 -16.16
C THR A 211 6.26 1.01 -15.68
N ALA A 212 5.57 1.75 -16.54
CA ALA A 212 4.21 2.19 -16.28
C ALA A 212 3.23 1.69 -17.34
N ASN A 213 2.03 1.27 -16.91
CA ASN A 213 0.90 0.96 -17.77
C ASN A 213 -0.31 1.72 -17.24
N ILE A 214 -0.90 2.63 -18.03
CA ILE A 214 -1.99 3.49 -17.57
C ILE A 214 -2.88 3.95 -18.72
N SER A 215 -4.11 4.36 -18.40
CA SER A 215 -5.06 4.92 -19.36
C SER A 215 -5.43 6.37 -19.01
N ALA A 216 -5.54 7.24 -20.02
CA ALA A 216 -5.93 8.62 -19.82
C ALA A 216 -6.70 9.20 -21.02
N GLU A 217 -7.45 10.28 -20.80
CA GLU A 217 -8.00 11.08 -21.90
C GLU A 217 -6.93 11.98 -22.49
N MET A 218 -6.26 12.75 -21.64
CA MET A 218 -5.09 13.58 -21.98
C MET A 218 -3.90 13.15 -21.13
N ALA A 219 -2.76 12.96 -21.76
CA ALA A 219 -1.53 12.56 -21.09
C ALA A 219 -0.34 13.41 -21.50
N ASP A 220 0.43 13.83 -20.52
CA ASP A 220 1.80 14.34 -20.67
C ASP A 220 2.75 13.29 -20.11
N VAL A 221 3.68 12.80 -20.92
CA VAL A 221 4.49 11.63 -20.60
C VAL A 221 5.95 11.88 -20.88
N ASP A 222 6.75 11.91 -19.82
CA ASP A 222 8.19 11.99 -19.87
C ASP A 222 8.85 10.68 -19.49
N THR A 223 9.77 10.19 -20.31
CA THR A 223 10.51 8.97 -20.02
C THR A 223 12.01 9.16 -20.21
N THR A 224 12.79 8.76 -19.20
CA THR A 224 14.25 8.86 -19.23
C THR A 224 14.91 7.54 -18.78
N GLY A 225 16.23 7.42 -19.04
CA GLY A 225 16.97 6.21 -18.67
C GLY A 225 16.65 5.02 -19.58
N ALA A 226 16.25 3.90 -19.01
CA ALA A 226 15.82 2.69 -19.70
C ALA A 226 14.36 2.34 -19.37
N SER A 227 13.53 3.35 -19.13
CA SER A 227 12.15 3.20 -18.69
C SER A 227 11.19 2.88 -19.86
N THR A 228 10.01 2.38 -19.51
CA THR A 228 8.95 2.07 -20.48
C THR A 228 7.60 2.56 -19.98
N ALA A 229 6.96 3.45 -20.74
CA ALA A 229 5.57 3.84 -20.53
C ALA A 229 4.67 3.23 -21.61
N ASN A 230 3.61 2.52 -21.20
CA ASN A 230 2.55 2.05 -22.06
C ASN A 230 1.27 2.82 -21.73
N VAL A 231 0.86 3.71 -22.61
CA VAL A 231 -0.25 4.63 -22.36
C VAL A 231 -1.39 4.39 -23.35
N THR A 232 -2.60 4.20 -22.84
CA THR A 232 -3.80 4.24 -23.66
C THR A 232 -4.36 5.65 -23.56
N CYS A 233 -4.38 6.41 -24.68
CA CYS A 233 -4.78 7.80 -24.68
C CYS A 233 -5.88 8.03 -25.72
N THR A 234 -6.91 8.80 -25.35
CA THR A 234 -8.09 8.96 -26.23
C THR A 234 -8.21 10.35 -26.86
N THR A 235 -7.59 11.38 -26.29
CA THR A 235 -7.75 12.77 -26.78
C THR A 235 -6.43 13.39 -27.22
N GLN A 236 -5.44 13.51 -26.31
CA GLN A 236 -4.17 14.14 -26.61
C GLN A 236 -3.03 13.50 -25.80
N LEU A 237 -1.96 13.18 -26.48
CA LEU A 237 -0.71 12.72 -25.88
C LEU A 237 0.42 13.70 -26.22
N THR A 238 1.02 14.33 -25.21
CA THR A 238 2.33 14.96 -25.30
C THR A 238 3.36 13.94 -24.85
N ALA A 239 4.41 13.72 -25.61
CA ALA A 239 5.38 12.67 -25.35
C ALA A 239 6.82 13.15 -25.50
N SER A 240 7.61 12.89 -24.48
CA SER A 240 9.04 13.18 -24.43
C SER A 240 9.80 11.91 -23.98
N ALA A 241 10.81 11.50 -24.74
CA ALA A 241 11.60 10.31 -24.46
C ALA A 241 13.09 10.58 -24.66
N ALA A 242 13.90 10.19 -23.68
CA ALA A 242 15.35 10.35 -23.73
C ALA A 242 16.09 9.11 -23.20
N GLY A 243 17.36 8.95 -23.57
CA GLY A 243 18.18 7.81 -23.18
C GLY A 243 17.88 6.56 -24.00
N ALA A 244 17.55 5.46 -23.37
CA ALA A 244 17.14 4.21 -24.01
C ALA A 244 15.68 3.88 -23.66
N SER A 245 14.85 4.89 -23.44
CA SER A 245 13.48 4.76 -22.99
C SER A 245 12.49 4.45 -24.12
N THR A 246 11.30 4.03 -23.77
CA THR A 246 10.26 3.68 -24.74
C THR A 246 8.89 4.16 -24.28
N ILE A 247 8.21 4.94 -25.13
CA ILE A 247 6.79 5.24 -24.99
C ILE A 247 6.02 4.44 -26.05
N ARG A 248 5.10 3.59 -25.61
CA ARG A 248 4.15 2.90 -26.49
C ARG A 248 2.76 3.42 -26.20
N TYR A 249 2.09 3.96 -27.21
CA TYR A 249 0.75 4.48 -27.03
C TYR A 249 -0.27 3.74 -27.88
N SER A 250 -1.52 3.75 -27.44
CA SER A 250 -2.69 3.21 -28.14
C SER A 250 -3.89 4.16 -27.94
N GLY A 251 -4.95 3.94 -28.70
CA GLY A 251 -6.14 4.81 -28.68
C GLY A 251 -6.09 5.85 -29.79
N ASP A 252 -7.17 6.63 -29.89
CA ASP A 252 -7.40 7.58 -30.99
C ASP A 252 -7.09 9.02 -30.53
N CYS A 253 -5.86 9.26 -30.08
CA CYS A 253 -5.42 10.56 -29.60
C CYS A 253 -4.59 11.31 -30.67
N LYS A 254 -4.59 12.64 -30.56
CA LYS A 254 -3.61 13.49 -31.21
C LYS A 254 -2.27 13.37 -30.46
N VAL A 255 -1.19 13.11 -31.18
CA VAL A 255 0.14 12.95 -30.60
C VAL A 255 1.02 14.13 -30.93
N ASP A 256 1.63 14.73 -29.90
CA ASP A 256 2.66 15.74 -30.01
C ASP A 256 3.95 15.20 -29.38
N ILE A 257 5.01 15.08 -30.19
CA ILE A 257 6.29 14.60 -29.73
C ILE A 257 7.21 15.80 -29.52
N THR A 258 7.46 16.14 -28.26
CA THR A 258 8.30 17.28 -27.87
C THR A 258 9.78 16.95 -27.86
N ASN A 259 10.12 15.68 -27.57
CA ASN A 259 11.52 15.21 -27.62
C ASN A 259 11.56 13.71 -27.91
N ASN A 260 12.57 13.28 -28.68
CA ASN A 260 12.87 11.86 -28.91
C ASN A 260 14.37 11.75 -29.18
N SER A 261 15.18 11.58 -28.12
CA SER A 261 16.63 11.69 -28.18
C SER A 261 17.34 10.45 -27.63
N GLY A 262 18.59 10.25 -28.09
CA GLY A 262 19.38 9.06 -27.74
C GLY A 262 18.92 7.81 -28.51
N ALA A 263 18.74 6.69 -27.82
CA ALA A 263 18.22 5.45 -28.37
C ALA A 263 16.75 5.24 -28.00
N SER A 264 16.02 6.34 -27.72
CA SER A 264 14.62 6.27 -27.30
C SER A 264 13.66 5.97 -28.46
N THR A 265 12.48 5.51 -28.14
CA THR A 265 11.45 5.14 -29.11
C THR A 265 10.08 5.58 -28.65
N ILE A 266 9.38 6.35 -29.49
CA ILE A 266 7.97 6.67 -29.31
C ILE A 266 7.20 6.05 -30.47
N LYS A 267 6.27 5.13 -30.21
CA LYS A 267 5.55 4.43 -31.26
C LYS A 267 4.13 4.04 -30.87
N ARG A 268 3.25 3.98 -31.86
CA ARG A 268 1.92 3.38 -31.69
C ARG A 268 2.04 1.85 -31.56
N LYS A 269 1.18 1.28 -30.72
CA LYS A 269 1.14 -0.16 -30.42
C LYS A 269 0.34 -0.91 -31.47
#